data_1cd268b9794728313cbbb2d696eea2a7
#
_entry.id   1cd268b9794728313cbbb2d696eea2a7
#
_cell.length_a   1.000
_cell.length_b   1.000
_cell.length_c   1.000
_cell.angle_alpha   90.00
_cell.angle_beta   90.00
_cell.angle_gamma   90.00
#
_symmetry.space_group_name_H-M   'P 1'
#
loop_
_entity.id
_entity.type
_entity.pdbx_description
1 polymer ?
#
loop_
_entity_poly.entity_id
_entity_poly.type
_entity_poly.pdbx_seq_one_letter_code
_entity_poly.pdbx_strand_id
1 'polypeptide(L)'
;MKKLATLATLMAMAFSSQAVDLYLYAGAGLKDPVEKIVQQFEKNTGNKVTVEYGGSGQILARYNQVKTGDLFLSGSADYVEKLQQSDQVKAVTPIVLHIPVMAVRKDKSENIHSFKDLAESHLRLGIGDAKAMALGKGAEKIFELSGYQQALNEKVVVKAATVKQLMMYLLNGDVDAAVVGRSGAWKVRDKVDILPNPQGTPEEKVTLALLSSSAYPTEAKQLFDFFRTEGVKYFTDEGFLPAK
;
A
#
# COMPACT_ATOMS: atom_id res chain seq x y z
N MET A 1 64.11 2.32 41.04
CA MET A 1 62.65 1.98 41.04
C MET A 1 62.04 2.61 39.83
N LYS A 2 61.90 1.86 38.72
CA LYS A 2 61.33 2.34 37.43
C LYS A 2 59.89 1.81 37.38
N LYS A 3 58.89 2.73 37.37
CA LYS A 3 57.48 2.42 37.16
C LYS A 3 57.23 2.32 35.66
N LEU A 4 56.97 1.09 35.15
CA LEU A 4 56.43 0.90 33.81
C LEU A 4 54.93 1.27 33.85
N ALA A 5 54.57 2.28 33.08
CA ALA A 5 53.17 2.60 32.80
C ALA A 5 52.76 1.83 31.53
N THR A 6 51.93 0.81 31.68
CA THR A 6 51.35 0.06 30.56
C THR A 6 50.15 0.86 30.01
N LEU A 7 50.31 1.43 28.84
CA LEU A 7 49.25 2.13 28.08
C LEU A 7 48.43 1.06 27.34
N ALA A 8 47.27 0.71 27.85
CA ALA A 8 46.30 -0.16 27.18
C ALA A 8 45.54 0.66 26.11
N THR A 9 45.95 0.51 24.85
CA THR A 9 45.23 1.12 23.71
C THR A 9 43.96 0.27 23.44
N LEU A 10 42.78 0.78 23.85
CA LEU A 10 41.48 0.23 23.40
C LEU A 10 41.32 0.54 21.91
N MET A 11 41.55 -0.46 21.07
CA MET A 11 41.26 -0.40 19.65
C MET A 11 39.74 -0.59 19.50
N ALA A 12 38.99 0.52 19.41
CA ALA A 12 37.59 0.50 19.01
C ALA A 12 37.52 0.03 17.55
N MET A 13 37.21 -1.27 17.33
CA MET A 13 36.85 -1.77 16.00
C MET A 13 35.52 -1.14 15.62
N ALA A 14 35.58 -0.03 14.87
CA ALA A 14 34.43 0.47 14.12
C ALA A 14 34.12 -0.60 13.04
N PHE A 15 33.11 -1.43 13.28
CA PHE A 15 32.51 -2.23 12.23
C PHE A 15 31.89 -1.25 11.24
N SER A 16 32.64 -0.94 10.18
CA SER A 16 32.10 -0.25 9.01
C SER A 16 31.11 -1.24 8.37
N SER A 17 29.84 -1.14 8.72
CA SER A 17 28.78 -1.82 7.98
C SER A 17 28.84 -1.31 6.55
N GLN A 18 29.21 -2.18 5.61
CA GLN A 18 29.17 -1.83 4.19
C GLN A 18 27.71 -1.58 3.81
N ALA A 19 27.42 -0.44 3.20
CA ALA A 19 26.10 -0.12 2.72
C ALA A 19 25.64 -1.17 1.70
N VAL A 20 24.42 -1.65 1.82
CA VAL A 20 23.82 -2.66 0.95
C VAL A 20 22.65 -2.08 0.14
N ASP A 21 22.33 -2.73 -0.97
CA ASP A 21 21.16 -2.42 -1.78
C ASP A 21 20.06 -3.42 -1.48
N LEU A 22 18.98 -2.95 -0.84
CA LEU A 22 17.78 -3.73 -0.55
C LEU A 22 16.74 -3.57 -1.66
N TYR A 23 15.89 -4.58 -1.84
CA TYR A 23 14.84 -4.55 -2.85
C TYR A 23 13.47 -4.76 -2.22
N LEU A 24 12.56 -3.80 -2.45
CA LEU A 24 11.19 -3.79 -1.93
C LEU A 24 10.17 -3.84 -3.08
N TYR A 25 9.28 -4.82 -3.08
CA TYR A 25 8.07 -4.82 -3.90
C TYR A 25 6.95 -4.11 -3.15
N ALA A 26 6.36 -3.07 -3.73
CA ALA A 26 5.33 -2.27 -3.06
C ALA A 26 4.11 -2.00 -3.93
N GLY A 27 2.92 -2.03 -3.33
CA GLY A 27 1.68 -1.64 -3.98
C GLY A 27 1.73 -0.18 -4.46
N ALA A 28 1.37 0.07 -5.73
CA ALA A 28 1.48 1.40 -6.34
C ALA A 28 0.68 2.50 -5.62
N GLY A 29 -0.43 2.14 -4.94
CA GLY A 29 -1.21 3.07 -4.12
C GLY A 29 -0.55 3.48 -2.81
N LEU A 30 0.59 2.86 -2.45
CA LEU A 30 1.35 3.11 -1.23
C LEU A 30 2.61 3.95 -1.50
N LYS A 31 2.79 4.43 -2.74
CA LYS A 31 4.03 5.04 -3.21
C LYS A 31 4.48 6.21 -2.33
N ASP A 32 3.62 7.21 -2.11
CA ASP A 32 4.02 8.45 -1.42
C ASP A 32 4.54 8.21 0.00
N PRO A 33 3.87 7.46 0.89
CA PRO A 33 4.43 7.15 2.21
C PRO A 33 5.66 6.24 2.13
N VAL A 34 5.71 5.27 1.21
CA VAL A 34 6.86 4.38 1.04
C VAL A 34 8.12 5.15 0.63
N GLU A 35 8.02 6.09 -0.31
CA GLU A 35 9.17 6.94 -0.70
C GLU A 35 9.74 7.73 0.49
N LYS A 36 8.87 8.30 1.34
CA LYS A 36 9.30 9.02 2.55
C LYS A 36 9.99 8.11 3.55
N ILE A 37 9.45 6.89 3.75
CA ILE A 37 10.03 5.87 4.64
C ILE A 37 11.41 5.46 4.13
N VAL A 38 11.52 5.13 2.85
CA VAL A 38 12.78 4.72 2.21
C VAL A 38 13.83 5.81 2.33
N GLN A 39 13.50 7.06 1.98
CA GLN A 39 14.42 8.19 2.11
C GLN A 39 14.93 8.36 3.55
N GLN A 40 14.05 8.23 4.53
CA GLN A 40 14.46 8.36 5.93
C GLN A 40 15.31 7.18 6.40
N PHE A 41 14.97 5.95 5.99
CA PHE A 41 15.78 4.77 6.28
C PHE A 41 17.19 4.84 5.66
N GLU A 42 17.29 5.22 4.39
CA GLU A 42 18.56 5.42 3.70
C GLU A 42 19.42 6.47 4.40
N LYS A 43 18.81 7.59 4.82
CA LYS A 43 19.50 8.64 5.57
C LYS A 43 20.03 8.15 6.92
N ASN A 44 19.26 7.29 7.61
CA ASN A 44 19.61 6.81 8.95
C ASN A 44 20.70 5.72 8.92
N THR A 45 20.75 4.91 7.85
CA THR A 45 21.58 3.69 7.81
C THR A 45 22.71 3.73 6.79
N GLY A 46 22.59 4.59 5.77
CA GLY A 46 23.48 4.59 4.61
C GLY A 46 23.16 3.49 3.58
N ASN A 47 22.29 2.54 3.89
CA ASN A 47 21.81 1.52 2.95
C ASN A 47 21.00 2.16 1.83
N LYS A 48 20.84 1.47 0.69
CA LYS A 48 19.98 1.84 -0.42
C LYS A 48 18.77 0.93 -0.48
N VAL A 49 17.63 1.44 -1.00
CA VAL A 49 16.42 0.66 -1.20
C VAL A 49 15.85 0.93 -2.59
N THR A 50 15.93 -0.05 -3.45
CA THR A 50 15.24 -0.04 -4.74
C THR A 50 13.81 -0.49 -4.55
N VAL A 51 12.84 0.29 -5.04
CA VAL A 51 11.40 -0.03 -4.90
C VAL A 51 10.77 -0.27 -6.26
N GLU A 52 10.18 -1.46 -6.45
CA GLU A 52 9.34 -1.78 -7.60
C GLU A 52 7.87 -1.59 -7.23
N TYR A 53 7.18 -0.67 -7.93
CA TYR A 53 5.76 -0.37 -7.71
C TYR A 53 4.85 -1.02 -8.74
N GLY A 54 3.74 -1.62 -8.28
CA GLY A 54 2.71 -2.20 -9.16
C GLY A 54 1.42 -2.51 -8.40
N GLY A 55 0.42 -3.04 -9.11
CA GLY A 55 -0.72 -3.68 -8.45
C GLY A 55 -0.25 -4.88 -7.63
N SER A 56 -0.88 -5.18 -6.47
CA SER A 56 -0.41 -6.25 -5.58
C SER A 56 -0.28 -7.61 -6.29
N GLY A 57 -1.19 -7.93 -7.21
CA GLY A 57 -1.09 -9.15 -8.04
C GLY A 57 0.07 -9.13 -9.03
N GLN A 58 0.38 -7.96 -9.60
CA GLN A 58 1.48 -7.79 -10.55
C GLN A 58 2.84 -7.95 -9.87
N ILE A 59 3.05 -7.29 -8.72
CA ILE A 59 4.32 -7.41 -7.97
C ILE A 59 4.51 -8.81 -7.39
N LEU A 60 3.42 -9.50 -6.99
CA LEU A 60 3.49 -10.90 -6.59
C LEU A 60 3.90 -11.82 -7.76
N ALA A 61 3.31 -11.61 -8.95
CA ALA A 61 3.67 -12.36 -10.14
C ALA A 61 5.14 -12.12 -10.50
N ARG A 62 5.60 -10.86 -10.41
CA ARG A 62 7.00 -10.49 -10.66
C ARG A 62 7.95 -11.17 -9.68
N TYR A 63 7.68 -11.08 -8.37
CA TYR A 63 8.47 -11.77 -7.36
C TYR A 63 8.51 -13.29 -7.61
N ASN A 64 7.38 -13.90 -7.96
CA ASN A 64 7.29 -15.34 -8.22
C ASN A 64 8.13 -15.80 -9.42
N GLN A 65 8.40 -14.91 -10.39
CA GLN A 65 9.27 -15.20 -11.54
C GLN A 65 10.75 -15.15 -11.17
N VAL A 66 11.16 -14.14 -10.36
CA VAL A 66 12.58 -13.89 -10.10
C VAL A 66 13.06 -14.49 -8.79
N LYS A 67 12.17 -14.67 -7.80
CA LYS A 67 12.46 -15.24 -6.46
C LYS A 67 13.63 -14.54 -5.74
N THR A 68 13.81 -13.24 -5.96
CA THR A 68 14.81 -12.40 -5.31
C THR A 68 14.14 -11.14 -4.75
N GLY A 69 14.69 -10.59 -3.68
CA GLY A 69 14.20 -9.39 -3.00
C GLY A 69 14.17 -9.57 -1.49
N ASP A 70 13.91 -8.49 -0.79
CA ASP A 70 14.05 -8.40 0.66
C ASP A 70 12.72 -8.22 1.37
N LEU A 71 11.86 -7.32 0.86
CA LEU A 71 10.55 -7.05 1.44
C LEU A 71 9.45 -7.05 0.36
N PHE A 72 8.23 -7.36 0.82
CA PHE A 72 7.02 -7.30 0.00
C PHE A 72 5.91 -6.59 0.77
N LEU A 73 5.43 -5.45 0.27
CA LEU A 73 4.39 -4.63 0.88
C LEU A 73 3.14 -4.63 0.00
N SER A 74 2.09 -5.31 0.46
CA SER A 74 0.83 -5.42 -0.27
C SER A 74 -0.26 -4.54 0.31
N GLY A 75 -1.13 -4.01 -0.55
CA GLY A 75 -2.36 -3.32 -0.15
C GLY A 75 -3.45 -4.24 0.41
N SER A 76 -3.26 -5.57 0.38
CA SER A 76 -4.14 -6.57 1.00
C SER A 76 -3.33 -7.74 1.54
N ALA A 77 -3.77 -8.31 2.66
CA ALA A 77 -3.16 -9.48 3.29
C ALA A 77 -3.14 -10.73 2.39
N ASP A 78 -4.17 -10.93 1.57
CA ASP A 78 -4.33 -12.12 0.69
C ASP A 78 -3.09 -12.43 -0.15
N TYR A 79 -2.37 -11.40 -0.61
CA TYR A 79 -1.18 -11.59 -1.45
C TYR A 79 0.04 -12.02 -0.62
N VAL A 80 0.12 -11.57 0.63
CA VAL A 80 1.15 -11.99 1.58
C VAL A 80 0.88 -13.41 2.10
N GLU A 81 -0.39 -13.76 2.34
CA GLU A 81 -0.79 -15.12 2.72
C GLU A 81 -0.36 -16.16 1.68
N LYS A 82 -0.43 -15.85 0.38
CA LYS A 82 0.10 -16.72 -0.68
C LYS A 82 1.60 -16.98 -0.56
N LEU A 83 2.36 -15.94 -0.15
CA LEU A 83 3.80 -16.09 0.11
C LEU A 83 4.06 -16.93 1.37
N GLN A 84 3.24 -16.77 2.42
CA GLN A 84 3.32 -17.57 3.64
C GLN A 84 3.03 -19.06 3.36
N GLN A 85 1.97 -19.36 2.60
CA GLN A 85 1.61 -20.73 2.21
C GLN A 85 2.68 -21.44 1.39
N SER A 86 3.59 -20.67 0.79
CA SER A 86 4.72 -21.19 -0.01
C SER A 86 6.07 -21.09 0.73
N ASP A 87 6.08 -20.85 2.04
CA ASP A 87 7.27 -20.70 2.88
C ASP A 87 8.28 -19.63 2.39
N GLN A 88 7.77 -18.58 1.72
CA GLN A 88 8.61 -17.55 1.12
C GLN A 88 8.82 -16.31 2.00
N VAL A 89 8.33 -16.33 3.25
CA VAL A 89 8.44 -15.22 4.20
C VAL A 89 8.98 -15.69 5.55
N LYS A 90 9.79 -14.83 6.18
CA LYS A 90 10.34 -15.04 7.54
C LYS A 90 9.52 -14.35 8.61
N ALA A 91 8.88 -13.22 8.25
CA ALA A 91 8.04 -12.45 9.16
C ALA A 91 6.96 -11.70 8.36
N VAL A 92 5.84 -11.44 9.01
CA VAL A 92 4.72 -10.69 8.44
C VAL A 92 4.15 -9.76 9.51
N THR A 93 3.76 -8.55 9.12
CA THR A 93 3.10 -7.59 10.01
C THR A 93 2.10 -6.72 9.23
N PRO A 94 0.88 -6.50 9.75
CA PRO A 94 0.01 -5.46 9.25
C PRO A 94 0.60 -4.09 9.65
N ILE A 95 0.53 -3.12 8.75
CA ILE A 95 1.04 -1.76 8.96
C ILE A 95 -0.11 -0.78 9.16
N VAL A 96 -1.02 -0.69 8.17
CA VAL A 96 -2.17 0.23 8.19
C VAL A 96 -3.36 -0.42 7.50
N LEU A 97 -4.53 0.24 7.58
CA LEU A 97 -5.75 -0.18 6.90
C LEU A 97 -5.91 0.53 5.56
N HIS A 98 -6.22 -0.24 4.55
CA HIS A 98 -6.58 0.21 3.21
C HIS A 98 -8.11 0.09 3.08
N ILE A 99 -8.81 1.23 3.20
CA ILE A 99 -10.27 1.28 3.21
C ILE A 99 -10.74 1.72 1.83
N PRO A 100 -11.46 0.88 1.08
CA PRO A 100 -12.09 1.30 -0.17
C PRO A 100 -13.25 2.24 0.13
N VAL A 101 -13.40 3.30 -0.67
CA VAL A 101 -14.51 4.24 -0.59
C VAL A 101 -15.00 4.62 -1.99
N MET A 102 -16.29 4.89 -2.13
CA MET A 102 -16.82 5.51 -3.34
C MET A 102 -16.56 7.02 -3.29
N ALA A 103 -15.73 7.51 -4.20
CA ALA A 103 -15.49 8.94 -4.40
C ALA A 103 -16.25 9.40 -5.65
N VAL A 104 -17.03 10.46 -5.51
CA VAL A 104 -17.81 11.12 -6.59
C VAL A 104 -17.21 12.48 -6.86
N ARG A 105 -17.00 12.84 -8.11
CA ARG A 105 -16.53 14.20 -8.48
C ARG A 105 -17.48 15.26 -7.94
N LYS A 106 -16.95 16.34 -7.39
CA LYS A 106 -17.76 17.43 -6.82
C LYS A 106 -18.71 18.07 -7.82
N ASP A 107 -18.32 18.21 -9.09
CA ASP A 107 -19.18 18.72 -10.15
C ASP A 107 -20.32 17.76 -10.55
N LYS A 108 -20.37 16.57 -9.97
CA LYS A 108 -21.36 15.51 -10.21
C LYS A 108 -22.07 15.04 -8.94
N SER A 109 -21.69 15.54 -7.77
CA SER A 109 -22.12 14.99 -6.47
C SER A 109 -23.34 15.69 -5.87
N GLU A 110 -23.86 16.77 -6.47
CA GLU A 110 -24.93 17.61 -5.88
C GLU A 110 -26.14 16.82 -5.38
N ASN A 111 -26.56 15.78 -6.12
CA ASN A 111 -27.69 14.92 -5.77
C ASN A 111 -27.27 13.46 -5.49
N ILE A 112 -26.01 13.20 -5.15
CA ILE A 112 -25.47 11.87 -4.93
C ILE A 112 -24.95 11.77 -3.49
N HIS A 113 -25.81 11.33 -2.58
CA HIS A 113 -25.48 11.22 -1.15
C HIS A 113 -25.45 9.76 -0.63
N SER A 114 -25.87 8.83 -1.49
CA SER A 114 -25.94 7.40 -1.16
C SER A 114 -25.66 6.52 -2.37
N PHE A 115 -25.44 5.23 -2.11
CA PHE A 115 -25.33 4.22 -3.17
C PHE A 115 -26.64 4.04 -3.95
N LYS A 116 -27.81 4.35 -3.32
CA LYS A 116 -29.09 4.38 -4.01
C LYS A 116 -29.10 5.48 -5.08
N ASP A 117 -28.76 6.71 -4.69
CA ASP A 117 -28.73 7.84 -5.65
C ASP A 117 -27.77 7.56 -6.80
N LEU A 118 -26.60 6.96 -6.48
CA LEU A 118 -25.61 6.58 -7.49
C LEU A 118 -26.16 5.50 -8.44
N ALA A 119 -26.90 4.50 -7.93
CA ALA A 119 -27.52 3.44 -8.73
C ALA A 119 -28.60 3.97 -9.65
N GLU A 120 -29.36 4.96 -9.21
CA GLU A 120 -30.43 5.60 -9.98
C GLU A 120 -29.90 6.71 -10.95
N SER A 121 -28.65 7.15 -10.80
CA SER A 121 -28.03 8.18 -11.64
C SER A 121 -27.57 7.65 -13.01
N HIS A 122 -27.12 8.55 -13.87
CA HIS A 122 -26.46 8.23 -15.14
C HIS A 122 -24.93 8.35 -15.08
N LEU A 123 -24.35 8.36 -13.87
CA LEU A 123 -22.92 8.53 -13.68
C LEU A 123 -22.13 7.30 -14.13
N ARG A 124 -20.97 7.55 -14.75
CA ARG A 124 -20.02 6.52 -15.20
C ARG A 124 -19.09 6.16 -14.06
N LEU A 125 -18.96 4.87 -13.79
CA LEU A 125 -18.16 4.37 -12.66
C LEU A 125 -16.83 3.78 -13.14
N GLY A 126 -15.80 3.98 -12.32
CA GLY A 126 -14.52 3.29 -12.40
C GLY A 126 -14.26 2.42 -11.18
N ILE A 127 -13.71 1.23 -11.38
CA ILE A 127 -13.27 0.35 -10.29
C ILE A 127 -11.86 -0.22 -10.57
N GLY A 128 -11.24 -0.81 -9.57
CA GLY A 128 -10.04 -1.60 -9.76
C GLY A 128 -10.34 -2.96 -10.39
N ASP A 129 -9.41 -3.49 -11.18
CA ASP A 129 -9.45 -4.90 -11.58
C ASP A 129 -9.12 -5.76 -10.35
N ALA A 130 -10.07 -6.62 -9.93
CA ALA A 130 -9.92 -7.49 -8.76
C ALA A 130 -8.78 -8.53 -8.90
N LYS A 131 -8.30 -8.80 -10.13
CA LYS A 131 -7.16 -9.68 -10.39
C LYS A 131 -5.82 -8.95 -10.29
N ALA A 132 -5.81 -7.64 -10.53
CA ALA A 132 -4.59 -6.83 -10.63
C ALA A 132 -4.29 -6.02 -9.35
N MET A 133 -5.33 -5.62 -8.60
CA MET A 133 -5.15 -4.75 -7.44
C MET A 133 -6.10 -5.07 -6.27
N ALA A 134 -5.63 -4.84 -5.06
CA ALA A 134 -6.36 -5.13 -3.83
C ALA A 134 -7.73 -4.42 -3.75
N LEU A 135 -7.80 -3.14 -4.14
CA LEU A 135 -9.05 -2.36 -4.11
C LEU A 135 -10.13 -2.85 -5.07
N GLY A 136 -9.79 -3.65 -6.08
CA GLY A 136 -10.79 -4.24 -6.99
C GLY A 136 -11.76 -5.16 -6.27
N LYS A 137 -11.26 -6.04 -5.40
CA LYS A 137 -12.10 -6.90 -4.54
C LYS A 137 -12.95 -6.06 -3.57
N GLY A 138 -12.38 -4.97 -3.04
CA GLY A 138 -13.10 -4.06 -2.17
C GLY A 138 -14.28 -3.38 -2.88
N ALA A 139 -14.15 -3.04 -4.16
CA ALA A 139 -15.22 -2.48 -4.96
C ALA A 139 -16.38 -3.46 -5.15
N GLU A 140 -16.09 -4.71 -5.51
CA GLU A 140 -17.10 -5.77 -5.64
C GLU A 140 -17.88 -5.96 -4.33
N LYS A 141 -17.18 -5.95 -3.19
CA LYS A 141 -17.80 -6.10 -1.88
C LYS A 141 -18.65 -4.89 -1.46
N ILE A 142 -18.21 -3.68 -1.74
CA ILE A 142 -19.01 -2.45 -1.51
C ILE A 142 -20.29 -2.51 -2.33
N PHE A 143 -20.22 -2.90 -3.60
CA PHE A 143 -21.42 -3.01 -4.45
C PHE A 143 -22.39 -4.05 -3.92
N GLU A 144 -21.92 -5.23 -3.51
CA GLU A 144 -22.73 -6.27 -2.88
C GLU A 144 -23.43 -5.74 -1.61
N LEU A 145 -22.65 -5.17 -0.67
CA LEU A 145 -23.14 -4.68 0.61
C LEU A 145 -24.10 -3.49 0.48
N SER A 146 -23.97 -2.69 -0.58
CA SER A 146 -24.87 -1.58 -0.86
C SER A 146 -26.30 -2.02 -1.20
N GLY A 147 -26.50 -3.28 -1.63
CA GLY A 147 -27.76 -3.80 -2.15
C GLY A 147 -28.07 -3.38 -3.61
N TYR A 148 -27.18 -2.64 -4.26
CA TYR A 148 -27.37 -2.13 -5.64
C TYR A 148 -26.34 -2.71 -6.62
N GLN A 149 -25.80 -3.89 -6.34
CA GLN A 149 -24.67 -4.48 -7.07
C GLN A 149 -24.88 -4.52 -8.58
N GLN A 150 -26.05 -4.99 -9.06
CA GLN A 150 -26.34 -5.10 -10.48
C GLN A 150 -26.32 -3.73 -11.16
N ALA A 151 -27.10 -2.78 -10.63
CA ALA A 151 -27.21 -1.43 -11.20
C ALA A 151 -25.87 -0.67 -11.22
N LEU A 152 -25.04 -0.87 -10.18
CA LEU A 152 -23.70 -0.25 -10.13
C LEU A 152 -22.72 -0.91 -11.11
N ASN A 153 -22.75 -2.25 -11.26
CA ASN A 153 -21.92 -2.95 -12.23
C ASN A 153 -22.22 -2.54 -13.68
N GLU A 154 -23.49 -2.30 -14.02
CA GLU A 154 -23.90 -1.84 -15.35
C GLU A 154 -23.35 -0.45 -15.69
N LYS A 155 -22.98 0.36 -14.68
CA LYS A 155 -22.40 1.69 -14.84
C LYS A 155 -20.85 1.69 -14.89
N VAL A 156 -20.21 0.54 -14.67
CA VAL A 156 -18.75 0.43 -14.71
C VAL A 156 -18.25 0.49 -16.14
N VAL A 157 -17.58 1.58 -16.49
CA VAL A 157 -17.00 1.80 -17.83
C VAL A 157 -15.50 1.56 -17.87
N VAL A 158 -14.83 1.51 -16.70
CA VAL A 158 -13.39 1.32 -16.58
C VAL A 158 -13.06 0.35 -15.45
N LYS A 159 -12.14 -0.62 -15.73
CA LYS A 159 -11.44 -1.44 -14.74
C LYS A 159 -9.94 -1.17 -14.83
N ALA A 160 -9.40 -0.45 -13.84
CA ALA A 160 -8.00 -0.03 -13.84
C ALA A 160 -7.10 -1.08 -13.17
N ALA A 161 -5.89 -1.25 -13.69
CA ALA A 161 -4.90 -2.16 -13.11
C ALA A 161 -4.18 -1.60 -11.87
N THR A 162 -4.20 -0.26 -11.66
CA THR A 162 -3.56 0.39 -10.52
C THR A 162 -4.44 1.50 -9.94
N VAL A 163 -4.26 1.77 -8.63
CA VAL A 163 -4.95 2.88 -7.93
C VAL A 163 -4.61 4.22 -8.58
N LYS A 164 -3.37 4.42 -9.01
CA LYS A 164 -2.94 5.66 -9.66
C LYS A 164 -3.70 5.93 -10.97
N GLN A 165 -3.87 4.90 -11.81
CA GLN A 165 -4.68 5.03 -13.04
C GLN A 165 -6.13 5.36 -12.73
N LEU A 166 -6.73 4.69 -11.74
CA LEU A 166 -8.12 4.93 -11.38
C LEU A 166 -8.34 6.36 -10.86
N MET A 167 -7.44 6.85 -10.01
CA MET A 167 -7.47 8.25 -9.56
C MET A 167 -7.30 9.24 -10.72
N MET A 168 -6.43 8.94 -11.69
CA MET A 168 -6.25 9.77 -12.88
C MET A 168 -7.55 9.85 -13.70
N TYR A 169 -8.21 8.72 -13.98
CA TYR A 169 -9.49 8.69 -14.69
C TYR A 169 -10.57 9.49 -13.96
N LEU A 170 -10.64 9.38 -12.62
CA LEU A 170 -11.59 10.16 -11.82
C LEU A 170 -11.31 11.67 -11.91
N LEU A 171 -10.08 12.09 -11.74
CA LEU A 171 -9.70 13.51 -11.72
C LEU A 171 -9.77 14.17 -13.10
N ASN A 172 -9.51 13.42 -14.17
CA ASN A 172 -9.64 13.91 -15.56
C ASN A 172 -11.09 13.93 -16.06
N GLY A 173 -12.03 13.23 -15.39
CA GLY A 173 -13.42 13.14 -15.81
C GLY A 173 -13.71 12.04 -16.83
N ASP A 174 -12.81 11.09 -17.00
CA ASP A 174 -13.08 9.88 -17.80
C ASP A 174 -14.17 9.03 -17.13
N VAL A 175 -14.24 9.06 -15.80
CA VAL A 175 -15.33 8.55 -14.97
C VAL A 175 -15.85 9.64 -14.03
N ASP A 176 -17.10 9.52 -13.60
CA ASP A 176 -17.77 10.51 -12.74
C ASP A 176 -17.66 10.13 -11.25
N ALA A 177 -17.55 8.84 -10.97
CA ALA A 177 -17.26 8.30 -9.63
C ALA A 177 -16.40 7.06 -9.74
N ALA A 178 -15.63 6.74 -8.64
CA ALA A 178 -14.79 5.57 -8.60
C ALA A 178 -14.63 5.02 -7.19
N VAL A 179 -14.45 3.69 -7.07
CA VAL A 179 -14.03 3.08 -5.82
C VAL A 179 -12.52 3.17 -5.70
N VAL A 180 -12.05 4.03 -4.82
CA VAL A 180 -10.63 4.33 -4.59
C VAL A 180 -10.26 4.09 -3.13
N GLY A 181 -8.98 4.14 -2.78
CA GLY A 181 -8.55 4.14 -1.39
C GLY A 181 -8.92 5.44 -0.69
N ARG A 182 -9.40 5.33 0.57
CA ARG A 182 -9.80 6.49 1.38
C ARG A 182 -8.69 7.55 1.47
N SER A 183 -7.45 7.15 1.65
CA SER A 183 -6.31 8.07 1.71
C SER A 183 -6.16 8.88 0.41
N GLY A 184 -6.30 8.22 -0.75
CA GLY A 184 -6.28 8.88 -2.06
C GLY A 184 -7.42 9.90 -2.22
N ALA A 185 -8.65 9.51 -1.88
CA ALA A 185 -9.81 10.41 -1.93
C ALA A 185 -9.65 11.59 -0.94
N TRP A 186 -9.10 11.33 0.26
CA TRP A 186 -8.86 12.37 1.27
C TRP A 186 -7.87 13.45 0.82
N LYS A 187 -6.83 13.09 0.08
CA LYS A 187 -5.86 14.04 -0.50
C LYS A 187 -6.48 15.01 -1.50
N VAL A 188 -7.53 14.60 -2.18
CA VAL A 188 -8.22 15.36 -3.22
C VAL A 188 -9.67 15.72 -2.84
N ARG A 189 -9.96 15.81 -1.55
CA ARG A 189 -11.30 16.12 -1.00
C ARG A 189 -11.85 17.48 -1.40
N ASP A 190 -11.03 18.33 -1.97
CA ASP A 190 -11.45 19.57 -2.65
C ASP A 190 -12.12 19.32 -4.01
N LYS A 191 -11.87 18.16 -4.62
CA LYS A 191 -12.33 17.76 -5.96
C LYS A 191 -13.35 16.62 -5.96
N VAL A 192 -13.47 15.87 -4.86
CA VAL A 192 -14.38 14.74 -4.73
C VAL A 192 -15.13 14.77 -3.40
N ASP A 193 -16.32 14.19 -3.40
CA ASP A 193 -17.06 13.85 -2.20
C ASP A 193 -16.99 12.33 -1.98
N ILE A 194 -16.91 11.91 -0.71
CA ILE A 194 -16.83 10.50 -0.33
C ILE A 194 -18.19 10.06 0.19
N LEU A 195 -18.79 9.06 -0.44
CA LEU A 195 -20.04 8.48 0.05
C LEU A 195 -19.80 7.66 1.33
N PRO A 196 -20.76 7.65 2.27
CA PRO A 196 -20.73 6.75 3.41
C PRO A 196 -20.65 5.30 2.95
N ASN A 197 -19.69 4.54 3.48
CA ASN A 197 -19.58 3.12 3.16
C ASN A 197 -20.77 2.32 3.71
N PRO A 198 -21.21 1.27 3.00
CA PRO A 198 -22.15 0.30 3.56
C PRO A 198 -21.58 -0.37 4.82
N GLN A 199 -22.45 -0.72 5.75
CA GLN A 199 -22.05 -1.46 6.96
C GLN A 199 -21.40 -2.79 6.57
N GLY A 200 -20.26 -3.13 7.19
CA GLY A 200 -19.49 -4.35 6.90
C GLY A 200 -18.52 -4.22 5.71
N THR A 201 -18.33 -3.00 5.17
CA THR A 201 -17.26 -2.77 4.19
C THR A 201 -15.92 -3.28 4.73
N PRO A 202 -15.20 -4.13 3.99
CA PRO A 202 -13.95 -4.70 4.48
C PRO A 202 -12.86 -3.64 4.63
N GLU A 203 -12.09 -3.77 5.71
CA GLU A 203 -10.88 -3.01 5.96
C GLU A 203 -9.69 -3.88 5.58
N GLU A 204 -9.15 -3.67 4.39
CA GLU A 204 -7.99 -4.42 3.91
C GLU A 204 -6.73 -4.00 4.67
N LYS A 205 -6.00 -4.99 5.20
CA LYS A 205 -4.74 -4.74 5.89
C LYS A 205 -3.60 -4.58 4.88
N VAL A 206 -3.01 -3.40 4.82
CA VAL A 206 -1.70 -3.21 4.18
C VAL A 206 -0.69 -4.01 4.97
N THR A 207 -0.15 -5.04 4.36
CA THR A 207 0.67 -6.04 5.06
C THR A 207 2.07 -6.09 4.47
N LEU A 208 3.06 -6.03 5.36
CA LEU A 208 4.49 -6.13 5.03
C LEU A 208 4.99 -7.53 5.35
N ALA A 209 5.75 -8.10 4.43
CA ALA A 209 6.45 -9.36 4.58
C ALA A 209 7.97 -9.15 4.47
N LEU A 210 8.72 -9.81 5.35
CA LEU A 210 10.16 -10.02 5.22
C LEU A 210 10.37 -11.30 4.42
N LEU A 211 10.97 -11.20 3.24
CA LEU A 211 11.13 -12.31 2.32
C LEU A 211 12.24 -13.27 2.76
N SER A 212 12.04 -14.57 2.53
CA SER A 212 13.06 -15.59 2.80
C SER A 212 14.23 -15.54 1.82
N SER A 213 14.01 -14.91 0.65
CA SER A 213 14.99 -14.76 -0.44
C SER A 213 16.03 -13.66 -0.21
N SER A 214 15.92 -12.89 0.88
CA SER A 214 16.84 -11.78 1.15
C SER A 214 18.30 -12.24 1.21
N ALA A 215 19.14 -11.56 0.42
CA ALA A 215 20.59 -11.71 0.46
C ALA A 215 21.22 -10.98 1.67
N TYR A 216 20.49 -10.01 2.25
CA TYR A 216 20.92 -9.16 3.37
C TYR A 216 19.93 -9.24 4.54
N PRO A 217 19.78 -10.39 5.20
CA PRO A 217 18.70 -10.65 6.16
C PRO A 217 18.72 -9.71 7.38
N THR A 218 19.88 -9.22 7.78
CA THR A 218 20.02 -8.26 8.90
C THR A 218 19.48 -6.89 8.53
N GLU A 219 19.91 -6.35 7.41
CA GLU A 219 19.50 -5.02 6.91
C GLU A 219 18.05 -5.03 6.42
N ALA A 220 17.60 -6.13 5.81
CA ALA A 220 16.20 -6.35 5.46
C ALA A 220 15.31 -6.34 6.71
N LYS A 221 15.76 -6.99 7.80
CA LYS A 221 15.04 -6.94 9.08
C LYS A 221 15.02 -5.53 9.68
N GLN A 222 16.10 -4.77 9.57
CA GLN A 222 16.11 -3.37 10.02
C GLN A 222 15.09 -2.53 9.26
N LEU A 223 14.99 -2.68 7.93
CA LEU A 223 13.99 -1.99 7.11
C LEU A 223 12.57 -2.45 7.47
N PHE A 224 12.36 -3.76 7.69
CA PHE A 224 11.07 -4.31 8.12
C PHE A 224 10.64 -3.72 9.48
N ASP A 225 11.55 -3.66 10.46
CA ASP A 225 11.28 -3.08 11.78
C ASP A 225 11.02 -1.56 11.68
N PHE A 226 11.75 -0.86 10.83
CA PHE A 226 11.54 0.57 10.59
C PHE A 226 10.14 0.85 10.03
N PHE A 227 9.67 0.06 9.06
CA PHE A 227 8.31 0.20 8.51
C PHE A 227 7.22 0.05 9.59
N ARG A 228 7.33 -0.98 10.47
CA ARG A 228 6.32 -1.28 11.49
C ARG A 228 6.35 -0.37 12.71
N THR A 229 7.39 0.43 12.89
CA THR A 229 7.56 1.36 14.01
C THR A 229 7.45 2.81 13.53
N GLU A 230 8.54 3.43 13.14
CA GLU A 230 8.59 4.82 12.69
C GLU A 230 7.84 5.05 11.37
N GLY A 231 7.82 4.03 10.49
CA GLY A 231 7.20 4.08 9.18
C GLY A 231 5.68 4.30 9.20
N VAL A 232 4.97 3.79 10.22
CA VAL A 232 3.51 3.93 10.36
C VAL A 232 3.06 5.39 10.31
N LYS A 233 3.86 6.29 10.91
CA LYS A 233 3.58 7.73 10.89
C LYS A 233 3.42 8.30 9.47
N TYR A 234 4.27 7.89 8.54
CA TYR A 234 4.21 8.40 7.17
C TYR A 234 2.93 7.97 6.43
N PHE A 235 2.39 6.80 6.77
CA PHE A 235 1.09 6.37 6.26
C PHE A 235 -0.06 7.15 6.90
N THR A 236 -0.03 7.36 8.21
CA THR A 236 -1.10 8.08 8.91
C THR A 236 -1.16 9.56 8.52
N ASP A 237 -0.04 10.20 8.27
CA ASP A 237 0.05 11.56 7.74
C ASP A 237 -0.62 11.68 6.34
N GLU A 238 -0.71 10.57 5.60
CA GLU A 238 -1.37 10.47 4.28
C GLU A 238 -2.85 10.01 4.39
N GLY A 239 -3.41 9.95 5.61
CA GLY A 239 -4.82 9.62 5.85
C GLY A 239 -5.15 8.12 5.91
N PHE A 240 -4.16 7.23 5.98
CA PHE A 240 -4.39 5.83 6.36
C PHE A 240 -4.70 5.72 7.85
N LEU A 241 -5.39 4.65 8.25
CA LEU A 241 -5.58 4.32 9.67
C LEU A 241 -4.58 3.24 10.08
N PRO A 242 -3.99 3.31 11.30
CA PRO A 242 -3.09 2.25 11.76
C PRO A 242 -3.83 0.92 11.88
N ALA A 243 -3.17 -0.18 11.50
CA ALA A 243 -3.68 -1.51 11.81
C ALA A 243 -3.56 -1.76 13.32
N LYS A 244 -4.64 -2.29 13.91
CA LYS A 244 -4.66 -2.71 15.33
C LYS A 244 -4.12 -4.12 15.47
#